data_7b70600ebc8c1f4f2e7008261e1af115
#
_entry.id   7b70600ebc8c1f4f2e7008261e1af115
#
_cell.length_a   1.000
_cell.length_b   1.000
_cell.length_c   1.000
_cell.angle_alpha   90.00
_cell.angle_beta   90.00
_cell.angle_gamma   90.00
#
_symmetry.space_group_name_H-M   'P 1'
#
loop_
_entity.id
_entity.type
_entity.pdbx_description
1 polymer ?
#
loop_
_entity_poly.entity_id
_entity_poly.type
_entity_poly.pdbx_seq_one_letter_code
_entity_poly.pdbx_strand_id
1 'polypeptide(L)'
;MKTLYLFGNGFDLAHGIDTAYSSFRVFLSKNHEDFLMRFEKMYNIEPLDDTEPWYTAEAQKRWEESVLKDLWKSFEEEIGNPNVDEMQGMAESLTTGMPEYGVKDTLDAYWRKEYGFTRHFQRYVLEWLQTIDTSGATVKKKDLVGNTTDLFMNFNYTDTLERVYGINSNPTRAVKGGY
;
A
#
# COMPACT_ATOMS: atom_id res chain seq x y z
N MET A 1 15.32 0.70 34.42
CA MET A 1 15.39 -0.09 33.16
C MET A 1 14.67 0.75 32.11
N LYS A 2 15.25 0.95 30.93
CA LYS A 2 14.56 1.67 29.83
C LYS A 2 13.93 0.64 28.91
N THR A 3 12.70 0.87 28.52
CA THR A 3 11.96 0.01 27.58
C THR A 3 11.96 0.65 26.20
N LEU A 4 12.10 -0.16 25.16
CA LEU A 4 11.90 0.26 23.78
C LEU A 4 10.52 -0.21 23.32
N TYR A 5 9.70 0.74 22.91
CA TYR A 5 8.39 0.48 22.29
C TYR A 5 8.47 0.66 20.79
N LEU A 6 7.94 -0.30 20.04
CA LEU A 6 7.82 -0.28 18.61
C LEU A 6 6.34 -0.22 18.23
N PHE A 7 5.95 0.78 17.46
CA PHE A 7 4.57 0.98 16.99
C PHE A 7 4.51 0.85 15.48
N GLY A 8 3.64 -0.02 15.01
CA GLY A 8 3.31 -0.18 13.60
C GLY A 8 1.82 0.06 13.35
N ASN A 9 1.35 -0.15 12.13
CA ASN A 9 0.00 0.15 11.68
C ASN A 9 -1.13 -0.37 12.61
N GLY A 10 -0.90 -1.52 13.26
CA GLY A 10 -1.84 -2.04 14.26
C GLY A 10 -2.12 -1.10 15.43
N PHE A 11 -1.23 -0.16 15.72
CA PHE A 11 -1.45 0.85 16.76
C PHE A 11 -2.54 1.83 16.33
N ASP A 12 -2.51 2.33 15.12
CA ASP A 12 -3.55 3.21 14.58
C ASP A 12 -4.90 2.51 14.51
N LEU A 13 -4.93 1.28 14.00
CA LEU A 13 -6.15 0.46 13.93
C LEU A 13 -6.75 0.23 15.33
N ALA A 14 -5.91 -0.02 16.36
CA ALA A 14 -6.37 -0.16 17.74
C ALA A 14 -6.99 1.13 18.30
N HIS A 15 -6.65 2.30 17.72
CA HIS A 15 -7.21 3.59 18.07
C HIS A 15 -8.43 3.99 17.22
N GLY A 16 -8.91 3.07 16.36
CA GLY A 16 -10.06 3.29 15.50
C GLY A 16 -9.74 4.18 14.29
N ILE A 17 -8.45 4.35 13.98
CA ILE A 17 -8.01 5.08 12.79
C ILE A 17 -7.90 4.07 11.65
N ASP A 18 -8.61 4.35 10.56
CA ASP A 18 -8.69 3.44 9.42
C ASP A 18 -7.47 3.57 8.50
N THR A 19 -6.36 2.98 8.93
CA THR A 19 -5.10 2.89 8.17
C THR A 19 -4.89 1.51 7.55
N ALA A 20 -5.95 0.71 7.41
CA ALA A 20 -5.86 -0.59 6.76
C ALA A 20 -5.61 -0.45 5.25
N TYR A 21 -4.78 -1.31 4.68
CA TYR A 21 -4.54 -1.31 3.24
C TYR A 21 -5.80 -1.63 2.41
N SER A 22 -6.76 -2.36 2.99
CA SER A 22 -8.08 -2.53 2.40
C SER A 22 -8.81 -1.21 2.19
N SER A 23 -8.68 -0.27 3.12
CA SER A 23 -9.27 1.07 3.01
C SER A 23 -8.54 1.92 1.98
N PHE A 24 -7.23 1.75 1.84
CA PHE A 24 -6.48 2.34 0.73
C PHE A 24 -6.96 1.81 -0.63
N ARG A 25 -7.23 0.51 -0.76
CA ARG A 25 -7.85 -0.05 -1.96
C ARG A 25 -9.18 0.62 -2.30
N VAL A 26 -10.05 0.80 -1.30
CA VAL A 26 -11.34 1.49 -1.48
C VAL A 26 -11.12 2.94 -1.92
N PHE A 27 -10.12 3.61 -1.38
CA PHE A 27 -9.74 4.95 -1.84
C PHE A 27 -9.31 4.95 -3.31
N LEU A 28 -8.45 4.00 -3.71
CA LEU A 28 -7.98 3.85 -5.09
C LEU A 28 -9.15 3.55 -6.05
N SER A 29 -10.05 2.66 -5.69
CA SER A 29 -11.20 2.32 -6.54
C SER A 29 -12.12 3.50 -6.83
N LYS A 30 -12.19 4.46 -5.91
CA LYS A 30 -13.02 5.66 -6.05
C LYS A 30 -12.34 6.80 -6.79
N ASN A 31 -11.03 6.93 -6.67
CA ASN A 31 -10.30 8.11 -7.12
C ASN A 31 -9.27 7.82 -8.22
N HIS A 32 -8.80 6.57 -8.33
CA HIS A 32 -7.70 6.16 -9.21
C HIS A 32 -7.91 4.74 -9.76
N GLU A 33 -9.10 4.45 -10.28
CA GLU A 33 -9.53 3.11 -10.72
C GLU A 33 -8.58 2.52 -11.77
N ASP A 34 -8.19 3.29 -12.79
CA ASP A 34 -7.24 2.83 -13.82
C ASP A 34 -5.88 2.41 -13.24
N PHE A 35 -5.46 3.08 -12.19
CA PHE A 35 -4.23 2.72 -11.48
C PHE A 35 -4.43 1.42 -10.71
N LEU A 36 -5.54 1.29 -9.98
CA LEU A 36 -5.86 0.11 -9.20
C LEU A 36 -5.90 -1.14 -10.07
N MET A 37 -6.62 -1.10 -11.20
CA MET A 37 -6.72 -2.23 -12.13
C MET A 37 -5.33 -2.67 -12.64
N ARG A 38 -4.49 -1.73 -13.05
CA ARG A 38 -3.12 -2.05 -13.50
C ARG A 38 -2.25 -2.58 -12.39
N PHE A 39 -2.39 -2.03 -11.18
CA PHE A 39 -1.66 -2.47 -10.01
C PHE A 39 -2.05 -3.90 -9.63
N GLU A 40 -3.35 -4.21 -9.53
CA GLU A 40 -3.85 -5.54 -9.17
C GLU A 40 -3.48 -6.59 -10.23
N LYS A 41 -3.49 -6.21 -11.51
CA LYS A 41 -3.06 -7.10 -12.61
C LYS A 41 -1.62 -7.58 -12.47
N MET A 42 -0.71 -6.77 -11.92
CA MET A 42 0.68 -7.18 -11.66
C MET A 42 0.79 -8.33 -10.64
N TYR A 43 -0.28 -8.57 -9.89
CA TYR A 43 -0.39 -9.66 -8.91
C TYR A 43 -1.38 -10.74 -9.36
N ASN A 44 -1.61 -10.88 -10.67
CA ASN A 44 -2.57 -11.82 -11.27
C ASN A 44 -4.01 -11.64 -10.80
N ILE A 45 -4.38 -10.44 -10.41
CA ILE A 45 -5.74 -10.10 -10.03
C ILE A 45 -6.39 -9.39 -11.23
N GLU A 46 -7.32 -10.09 -11.87
CA GLU A 46 -8.12 -9.53 -12.96
C GLU A 46 -9.56 -9.32 -12.49
N PRO A 47 -10.19 -8.21 -12.88
CA PRO A 47 -11.60 -7.99 -12.58
C PRO A 47 -12.45 -9.06 -13.26
N LEU A 48 -13.60 -9.35 -12.67
CA LEU A 48 -14.58 -10.22 -13.30
C LEU A 48 -15.13 -9.54 -14.56
N ASP A 49 -15.34 -10.34 -15.60
CA ASP A 49 -16.01 -9.87 -16.82
C ASP A 49 -17.52 -9.72 -16.54
N ASP A 50 -18.01 -8.50 -16.54
CA ASP A 50 -19.41 -8.16 -16.29
C ASP A 50 -20.36 -8.51 -17.45
N THR A 51 -19.79 -8.90 -18.60
CA THR A 51 -20.55 -9.37 -19.76
C THR A 51 -20.88 -10.86 -19.70
N GLU A 52 -20.25 -11.59 -18.80
CA GLU A 52 -20.42 -13.03 -18.67
C GLU A 52 -21.73 -13.41 -17.96
N PRO A 53 -22.42 -14.49 -18.43
CA PRO A 53 -23.70 -14.91 -17.88
C PRO A 53 -23.66 -15.31 -16.38
N TRP A 54 -22.49 -15.67 -15.88
CA TRP A 54 -22.29 -16.05 -14.47
C TRP A 54 -21.97 -14.85 -13.56
N TYR A 55 -21.81 -13.66 -14.14
CA TYR A 55 -21.58 -12.44 -13.34
C TYR A 55 -22.83 -12.10 -12.52
N THR A 56 -22.68 -12.05 -11.23
CA THR A 56 -23.72 -11.66 -10.27
C THR A 56 -23.12 -10.77 -9.18
N ALA A 57 -23.97 -10.06 -8.46
CA ALA A 57 -23.53 -9.25 -7.31
C ALA A 57 -22.83 -10.10 -6.24
N GLU A 58 -23.27 -11.36 -6.04
CA GLU A 58 -22.62 -12.29 -5.13
C GLU A 58 -21.27 -12.79 -5.66
N ALA A 59 -21.12 -12.96 -6.98
CA ALA A 59 -19.85 -13.32 -7.60
C ALA A 59 -18.86 -12.16 -7.45
N GLN A 60 -19.28 -10.95 -7.75
CA GLN A 60 -18.48 -9.74 -7.55
C GLN A 60 -18.04 -9.59 -6.09
N LYS A 61 -18.93 -9.73 -5.14
CA LYS A 61 -18.61 -9.65 -3.72
C LYS A 61 -17.59 -10.69 -3.28
N ARG A 62 -17.75 -11.95 -3.72
CA ARG A 62 -16.78 -13.02 -3.41
C ARG A 62 -15.40 -12.76 -4.00
N TRP A 63 -15.36 -12.24 -5.22
CA TRP A 63 -14.13 -11.84 -5.86
C TRP A 63 -13.43 -10.73 -5.06
N GLU A 64 -14.15 -9.66 -4.67
CA GLU A 64 -13.61 -8.58 -3.86
C GLU A 64 -13.08 -9.07 -2.50
N GLU A 65 -13.81 -9.96 -1.83
CA GLU A 65 -13.36 -10.57 -0.57
C GLU A 65 -12.08 -11.38 -0.74
N SER A 66 -11.92 -12.10 -1.86
CA SER A 66 -10.69 -12.83 -2.19
C SER A 66 -9.53 -11.87 -2.43
N VAL A 67 -9.72 -10.85 -3.26
CA VAL A 67 -8.68 -9.84 -3.54
C VAL A 67 -8.23 -9.12 -2.26
N LEU A 68 -9.17 -8.77 -1.40
CA LEU A 68 -8.86 -8.16 -0.11
C LEU A 68 -8.05 -9.09 0.79
N LYS A 69 -8.35 -10.38 0.77
CA LYS A 69 -7.64 -11.38 1.57
C LYS A 69 -6.25 -11.66 1.02
N ASP A 70 -6.15 -11.87 -0.30
CA ASP A 70 -4.98 -12.44 -0.93
C ASP A 70 -3.88 -11.40 -1.20
N LEU A 71 -4.23 -10.15 -1.44
CA LEU A 71 -3.26 -9.06 -1.65
C LEU A 71 -3.29 -8.01 -0.53
N TRP A 72 -4.45 -7.37 -0.34
CA TRP A 72 -4.51 -6.14 0.45
C TRP A 72 -4.42 -6.36 1.96
N LYS A 73 -4.81 -7.52 2.47
CA LYS A 73 -4.67 -7.87 3.88
C LYS A 73 -3.23 -8.21 4.26
N SER A 74 -2.50 -8.80 3.33
CA SER A 74 -1.09 -9.19 3.48
C SER A 74 -0.17 -8.27 2.64
N PHE A 75 -0.57 -7.03 2.44
CA PHE A 75 0.00 -6.12 1.46
C PHE A 75 1.52 -5.95 1.57
N GLU A 76 2.03 -5.80 2.79
CA GLU A 76 3.47 -5.62 3.02
C GLU A 76 4.29 -6.85 2.60
N GLU A 77 3.70 -8.04 2.74
CA GLU A 77 4.32 -9.31 2.35
C GLU A 77 4.23 -9.52 0.84
N GLU A 78 3.05 -9.27 0.28
CA GLU A 78 2.74 -9.57 -1.12
C GLU A 78 3.32 -8.54 -2.10
N ILE A 79 3.46 -7.28 -1.70
CA ILE A 79 3.97 -6.21 -2.59
C ILE A 79 5.39 -6.49 -3.11
N GLY A 80 6.15 -7.30 -2.38
CA GLY A 80 7.48 -7.75 -2.79
C GLY A 80 7.49 -8.90 -3.80
N ASN A 81 6.33 -9.52 -4.09
CA ASN A 81 6.20 -10.72 -4.93
C ASN A 81 5.34 -10.48 -6.19
N PRO A 82 5.72 -9.54 -7.08
CA PRO A 82 5.02 -9.38 -8.34
C PRO A 82 5.22 -10.63 -9.22
N ASN A 83 4.30 -10.84 -10.17
CA ASN A 83 4.43 -11.94 -11.13
C ASN A 83 5.59 -11.71 -12.10
N VAL A 84 6.78 -12.14 -11.71
CA VAL A 84 8.01 -11.95 -12.49
C VAL A 84 7.96 -12.72 -13.81
N ASP A 85 7.32 -13.89 -13.86
CA ASP A 85 7.25 -14.72 -15.06
C ASP A 85 6.41 -14.05 -16.15
N GLU A 86 5.28 -13.46 -15.78
CA GLU A 86 4.46 -12.68 -16.71
C GLU A 86 5.19 -11.44 -17.22
N MET A 87 5.91 -10.78 -16.33
CA MET A 87 6.72 -9.62 -16.66
C MET A 87 7.82 -9.97 -17.66
N GLN A 88 8.49 -11.10 -17.46
CA GLN A 88 9.52 -11.61 -18.36
C GLN A 88 8.91 -12.03 -19.70
N GLY A 89 7.83 -12.79 -19.70
CA GLY A 89 7.12 -13.20 -20.91
C GLY A 89 6.65 -12.01 -21.76
N MET A 90 6.17 -10.95 -21.12
CA MET A 90 5.77 -9.72 -21.80
C MET A 90 6.99 -9.01 -22.41
N ALA A 91 8.11 -8.91 -21.68
CA ALA A 91 9.34 -8.32 -22.18
C ALA A 91 9.89 -9.09 -23.39
N GLU A 92 9.90 -10.42 -23.33
CA GLU A 92 10.28 -11.29 -24.46
C GLU A 92 9.36 -11.09 -25.67
N SER A 93 8.04 -11.04 -25.46
CA SER A 93 7.06 -10.78 -26.51
C SER A 93 7.29 -9.44 -27.21
N LEU A 94 7.58 -8.38 -26.45
CA LEU A 94 7.82 -7.05 -27.00
C LEU A 94 9.12 -6.94 -27.81
N THR A 95 10.10 -7.80 -27.51
CA THR A 95 11.42 -7.73 -28.14
C THR A 95 11.65 -8.80 -29.20
N THR A 96 10.73 -9.76 -29.35
CA THR A 96 10.82 -10.83 -30.35
C THR A 96 10.90 -10.26 -31.75
N GLY A 97 11.96 -10.62 -32.50
CA GLY A 97 12.20 -10.16 -33.88
C GLY A 97 12.75 -8.74 -33.99
N MET A 98 13.03 -8.06 -32.87
CA MET A 98 13.64 -6.74 -32.91
C MET A 98 15.15 -6.80 -33.17
N PRO A 99 15.73 -5.81 -33.86
CA PRO A 99 17.16 -5.63 -33.91
C PRO A 99 17.71 -5.26 -32.52
N GLU A 100 18.90 -5.75 -32.18
CA GLU A 100 19.52 -5.56 -30.86
C GLU A 100 19.54 -4.10 -30.37
N TYR A 101 19.73 -3.14 -31.28
CA TYR A 101 19.75 -1.70 -30.96
C TYR A 101 18.39 -1.12 -30.54
N GLY A 102 17.27 -1.79 -30.90
CA GLY A 102 15.93 -1.37 -30.50
C GLY A 102 15.43 -1.96 -29.19
N VAL A 103 16.00 -3.08 -28.77
CA VAL A 103 15.54 -3.84 -27.59
C VAL A 103 15.60 -3.01 -26.32
N LYS A 104 16.73 -2.36 -26.05
CA LYS A 104 16.93 -1.57 -24.85
C LYS A 104 15.89 -0.43 -24.73
N ASP A 105 15.73 0.35 -25.77
CA ASP A 105 14.82 1.51 -25.77
C ASP A 105 13.36 1.06 -25.59
N THR A 106 12.98 -0.06 -26.19
CA THR A 106 11.64 -0.64 -26.06
C THR A 106 11.39 -1.15 -24.66
N LEU A 107 12.34 -1.89 -24.07
CA LEU A 107 12.27 -2.35 -22.70
C LEU A 107 12.24 -1.19 -21.71
N ASP A 108 13.10 -0.18 -21.89
CA ASP A 108 13.11 1.01 -21.02
C ASP A 108 11.78 1.78 -21.09
N ALA A 109 11.17 1.90 -22.28
CA ALA A 109 9.86 2.53 -22.44
C ALA A 109 8.76 1.71 -21.76
N TYR A 110 8.79 0.38 -21.94
CA TYR A 110 7.87 -0.55 -21.28
C TYR A 110 8.00 -0.44 -19.75
N TRP A 111 9.22 -0.57 -19.23
CA TRP A 111 9.47 -0.50 -17.79
C TRP A 111 9.08 0.84 -17.21
N ARG A 112 9.32 1.96 -17.88
CA ARG A 112 8.85 3.28 -17.42
C ARG A 112 7.34 3.38 -17.40
N LYS A 113 6.65 2.77 -18.35
CA LYS A 113 5.20 2.76 -18.42
C LYS A 113 4.60 1.87 -17.33
N GLU A 114 5.10 0.65 -17.19
CA GLU A 114 4.55 -0.34 -16.26
C GLU A 114 5.03 -0.12 -14.82
N TYR A 115 6.26 0.35 -14.62
CA TYR A 115 6.84 0.60 -13.27
C TYR A 115 6.93 2.06 -12.87
N GLY A 116 6.63 2.99 -13.73
CA GLY A 116 6.39 4.38 -13.36
C GLY A 116 5.28 4.53 -12.30
N PHE A 117 4.55 3.42 -12.05
CA PHE A 117 3.51 3.35 -11.04
C PHE A 117 4.03 3.55 -9.60
N THR A 118 5.28 3.21 -9.30
CA THR A 118 5.82 3.40 -7.93
C THR A 118 5.74 4.84 -7.47
N ARG A 119 5.98 5.80 -8.38
CA ARG A 119 5.81 7.24 -8.07
C ARG A 119 4.35 7.61 -7.87
N HIS A 120 3.44 7.05 -8.67
CA HIS A 120 2.01 7.26 -8.52
C HIS A 120 1.51 6.62 -7.23
N PHE A 121 1.97 5.40 -6.92
CA PHE A 121 1.64 4.72 -5.68
C PHE A 121 1.97 5.58 -4.45
N GLN A 122 3.20 6.08 -4.35
CA GLN A 122 3.62 6.95 -3.24
C GLN A 122 2.72 8.19 -3.13
N ARG A 123 2.42 8.83 -4.26
CA ARG A 123 1.52 9.99 -4.30
C ARG A 123 0.14 9.64 -3.81
N TYR A 124 -0.44 8.52 -4.26
CA TYR A 124 -1.79 8.11 -3.88
C TYR A 124 -1.87 7.66 -2.42
N VAL A 125 -0.82 7.04 -1.88
CA VAL A 125 -0.72 6.79 -0.44
C VAL A 125 -0.76 8.11 0.33
N LEU A 126 -0.01 9.13 -0.08
CA LEU A 126 -0.02 10.44 0.58
C LEU A 126 -1.39 11.12 0.47
N GLU A 127 -2.04 11.06 -0.71
CA GLU A 127 -3.40 11.59 -0.90
C GLU A 127 -4.40 10.89 0.03
N TRP A 128 -4.34 9.56 0.10
CA TRP A 128 -5.19 8.78 1.00
C TRP A 128 -4.96 9.13 2.47
N LEU A 129 -3.71 9.18 2.92
CA LEU A 129 -3.36 9.52 4.30
C LEU A 129 -3.90 10.90 4.71
N GLN A 130 -3.98 11.86 3.78
CA GLN A 130 -4.56 13.18 4.03
C GLN A 130 -6.09 13.12 4.22
N THR A 131 -6.76 12.06 3.78
CA THR A 131 -8.20 11.87 3.99
C THR A 131 -8.53 11.21 5.34
N ILE A 132 -7.54 10.65 6.03
CA ILE A 132 -7.75 9.92 7.27
C ILE A 132 -8.03 10.89 8.41
N ASP A 133 -9.21 10.76 9.00
CA ASP A 133 -9.56 11.49 10.21
C ASP A 133 -8.97 10.82 11.44
N THR A 134 -8.02 11.46 12.06
CA THR A 134 -7.38 11.02 13.29
C THR A 134 -7.98 11.66 14.55
N SER A 135 -8.94 12.59 14.43
CA SER A 135 -9.47 13.41 15.53
C SER A 135 -10.17 12.59 16.60
N GLY A 136 -10.79 11.47 16.23
CA GLY A 136 -11.50 10.57 17.14
C GLY A 136 -10.62 9.67 18.01
N ALA A 137 -9.30 9.64 17.80
CA ALA A 137 -8.42 8.77 18.56
C ALA A 137 -8.29 9.22 20.02
N THR A 138 -8.45 8.26 20.93
CA THR A 138 -8.39 8.49 22.38
C THR A 138 -7.39 7.55 23.03
N VAL A 139 -6.91 7.93 24.23
CA VAL A 139 -5.97 7.12 25.01
C VAL A 139 -6.51 5.72 25.28
N LYS A 140 -5.81 4.70 24.80
CA LYS A 140 -6.08 3.26 25.06
C LYS A 140 -5.13 2.67 26.10
N LYS A 141 -3.88 3.14 26.15
CA LYS A 141 -2.81 2.69 27.05
C LYS A 141 -2.37 3.83 27.96
N LYS A 142 -2.96 3.93 29.16
CA LYS A 142 -2.71 5.03 30.11
C LYS A 142 -1.26 5.11 30.59
N ASP A 143 -0.57 4.00 30.67
CA ASP A 143 0.84 3.90 31.06
C ASP A 143 1.83 4.53 30.07
N LEU A 144 1.40 4.81 28.86
CA LEU A 144 2.20 5.53 27.87
C LEU A 144 2.10 7.05 28.01
N VAL A 145 1.04 7.55 28.65
CA VAL A 145 0.81 9.00 28.74
C VAL A 145 1.91 9.67 29.57
N GLY A 146 2.57 10.67 28.96
CA GLY A 146 3.62 11.43 29.64
C GLY A 146 4.91 10.66 29.92
N ASN A 147 5.06 9.45 29.40
CA ASN A 147 6.28 8.66 29.60
C ASN A 147 7.44 9.26 28.79
N THR A 148 8.43 9.81 29.49
CA THR A 148 9.62 10.42 28.89
C THR A 148 10.90 9.61 29.15
N THR A 149 10.81 8.49 29.86
CA THR A 149 11.97 7.70 30.27
C THR A 149 12.31 6.57 29.31
N ASP A 150 11.30 6.09 28.58
CA ASP A 150 11.42 5.00 27.62
C ASP A 150 11.71 5.51 26.21
N LEU A 151 12.04 4.59 25.32
CA LEU A 151 12.31 4.87 23.92
C LEU A 151 11.13 4.46 23.06
N PHE A 152 10.79 5.29 22.08
CA PHE A 152 9.65 5.07 21.20
C PHE A 152 10.11 5.14 19.75
N MET A 153 9.77 4.10 18.95
CA MET A 153 9.93 4.09 17.50
C MET A 153 8.55 3.96 16.86
N ASN A 154 8.17 4.95 16.08
CA ASN A 154 6.90 5.03 15.38
C ASN A 154 7.11 4.77 13.90
N PHE A 155 6.48 3.70 13.39
CA PHE A 155 6.43 3.32 11.98
C PHE A 155 5.06 3.62 11.35
N ASN A 156 4.16 4.27 12.11
CA ASN A 156 2.87 4.69 11.57
C ASN A 156 3.03 5.93 10.69
N TYR A 157 2.08 6.10 9.82
CA TYR A 157 1.97 7.27 8.94
C TYR A 157 1.27 8.45 9.61
N THR A 158 0.69 8.23 10.81
CA THR A 158 -0.09 9.22 11.55
C THR A 158 0.67 9.72 12.77
N ASP A 159 0.24 10.85 13.29
CA ASP A 159 0.75 11.49 14.50
C ASP A 159 0.01 11.03 15.79
N THR A 160 -0.62 9.87 15.76
CA THR A 160 -1.44 9.37 16.86
C THR A 160 -0.66 9.28 18.16
N LEU A 161 0.60 8.80 18.10
CA LEU A 161 1.44 8.67 19.29
C LEU A 161 1.73 10.03 19.92
N GLU A 162 2.09 11.00 19.12
CA GLU A 162 2.42 12.36 19.56
C GLU A 162 1.19 13.08 20.08
N ARG A 163 0.10 13.04 19.34
CA ARG A 163 -1.10 13.80 19.62
C ARG A 163 -1.89 13.23 20.79
N VAL A 164 -2.05 11.91 20.85
CA VAL A 164 -2.90 11.26 21.85
C VAL A 164 -2.16 11.02 23.18
N TYR A 165 -0.85 10.73 23.10
CA TYR A 165 -0.05 10.37 24.27
C TYR A 165 0.93 11.42 24.71
N GLY A 166 1.10 12.50 23.94
CA GLY A 166 2.06 13.57 24.23
C GLY A 166 3.52 13.10 24.16
N ILE A 167 3.77 12.01 23.46
CA ILE A 167 5.10 11.44 23.30
C ILE A 167 5.70 12.07 22.04
N ASN A 168 6.67 12.96 22.22
CA ASN A 168 7.46 13.39 21.07
C ASN A 168 8.31 12.21 20.63
N SER A 169 7.90 11.54 19.55
CA SER A 169 8.79 10.66 18.85
C SER A 169 9.98 11.51 18.43
N ASN A 170 11.14 11.25 19.03
CA ASN A 170 12.37 11.91 18.57
C ASN A 170 12.43 11.67 17.06
N PRO A 171 12.51 12.71 16.22
CA PRO A 171 12.62 12.54 14.77
C PRO A 171 14.03 12.05 14.42
N THR A 172 14.49 11.02 15.12
CA THR A 172 15.72 10.36 14.79
C THR A 172 15.42 9.46 13.62
N ARG A 173 15.39 10.10 12.45
CA ARG A 173 15.31 9.48 11.13
C ARG A 173 13.97 8.79 10.80
N ALA A 174 12.96 9.58 10.44
CA ALA A 174 12.36 9.29 9.16
C ALA A 174 13.55 9.08 8.20
N VAL A 175 13.80 7.85 7.81
CA VAL A 175 14.66 7.56 6.66
C VAL A 175 13.95 8.24 5.50
N LYS A 176 14.34 9.49 5.23
CA LYS A 176 14.08 10.09 3.93
C LYS A 176 14.89 9.22 2.98
N GLY A 177 14.24 8.17 2.48
CA GLY A 177 14.67 7.49 1.28
C GLY A 177 14.61 8.52 0.17
N GLY A 178 15.66 9.30 0.07
CA GLY A 178 15.94 10.06 -1.12
C GLY A 178 16.42 9.06 -2.17
N TYR A 179 15.66 8.90 -3.21
CA TYR A 179 16.11 8.41 -4.50
C TYR A 179 15.65 9.39 -5.56
#